data_3379821f25114826992c4e9382ec41c7
#
_entry.id   3379821f25114826992c4e9382ec41c7
#
_cell.length_a   1.000
_cell.length_b   1.000
_cell.length_c   1.000
_cell.angle_alpha   90.00
_cell.angle_beta   90.00
_cell.angle_gamma   90.00
#
_symmetry.space_group_name_H-M   'P 1'
#
loop_
_entity.id
_entity.type
_entity.pdbx_description
1 polymer ?
#
loop_
_entity_poly.entity_id
_entity_poly.type
_entity_poly.pdbx_seq_one_letter_code
_entity_poly.pdbx_strand_id
1 'polypeptide(L)'
;FVGMEGILGAFLAGLVLNRLIPHVSPLMNHLEFVGNALFIPYFLIGVGMLIDIHVIFGQGDALKVAAVMIVVALVGKWIASWLTQKIYKMAPIERELMFGLSNAQAAATLAAVLVGYNIILSNGERLLNEDVLNGTVLLILVTCVVSSFITERAARKIAMCEAHLEEERTVEAERILIPVAN
;
A
#
# COMPACT_ATOMS: atom_id res chain seq x y z
N PHE A 1 -26.19 -8.43 -15.24
CA PHE A 1 -26.29 -8.51 -16.68
C PHE A 1 -25.33 -7.56 -17.42
N VAL A 2 -24.50 -6.79 -16.73
CA VAL A 2 -23.54 -5.83 -17.34
C VAL A 2 -22.14 -6.43 -17.45
N GLY A 3 -21.92 -7.71 -17.11
CA GLY A 3 -20.61 -8.36 -17.21
C GLY A 3 -19.49 -7.64 -16.45
N MET A 4 -19.84 -6.77 -15.49
CA MET A 4 -18.83 -6.09 -14.67
C MET A 4 -18.32 -7.00 -13.58
N GLU A 5 -17.01 -7.02 -13.43
CA GLU A 5 -16.33 -7.66 -12.31
C GLU A 5 -16.86 -7.15 -10.97
N GLY A 6 -17.09 -8.07 -10.02
CA GLY A 6 -17.64 -7.74 -8.70
C GLY A 6 -16.85 -6.67 -7.95
N ILE A 7 -15.53 -6.60 -8.17
CA ILE A 7 -14.63 -5.60 -7.57
C ILE A 7 -14.97 -4.19 -8.08
N LEU A 8 -15.20 -4.01 -9.39
CA LEU A 8 -15.58 -2.73 -9.96
C LEU A 8 -16.96 -2.30 -9.46
N GLY A 9 -17.92 -3.25 -9.37
CA GLY A 9 -19.24 -2.99 -8.81
C GLY A 9 -19.18 -2.52 -7.35
N ALA A 10 -18.40 -3.19 -6.52
CA ALA A 10 -18.20 -2.82 -5.12
C ALA A 10 -17.54 -1.43 -4.98
N PHE A 11 -16.53 -1.12 -5.81
CA PHE A 11 -15.88 0.18 -5.84
C PHE A 11 -16.86 1.31 -6.22
N LEU A 12 -17.64 1.13 -7.27
CA LEU A 12 -18.65 2.11 -7.68
C LEU A 12 -19.74 2.30 -6.61
N ALA A 13 -20.19 1.21 -5.99
CA ALA A 13 -21.13 1.29 -4.87
C ALA A 13 -20.52 2.07 -3.70
N GLY A 14 -19.27 1.84 -3.36
CA GLY A 14 -18.53 2.56 -2.33
C GLY A 14 -18.43 4.06 -2.63
N LEU A 15 -18.14 4.44 -3.87
CA LEU A 15 -18.11 5.85 -4.30
C LEU A 15 -19.46 6.55 -4.15
N VAL A 16 -20.55 5.89 -4.51
CA VAL A 16 -21.91 6.43 -4.37
C VAL A 16 -22.28 6.56 -2.89
N LEU A 17 -22.03 5.54 -2.10
CA LEU A 17 -22.33 5.52 -0.67
C LEU A 17 -21.50 6.53 0.12
N ASN A 18 -20.25 6.75 -0.25
CA ASN A 18 -19.37 7.72 0.41
C ASN A 18 -19.92 9.15 0.38
N ARG A 19 -20.70 9.49 -0.65
CA ARG A 19 -21.35 10.80 -0.78
C ARG A 19 -22.64 10.91 0.05
N LEU A 20 -23.26 9.79 0.37
CA LEU A 20 -24.55 9.71 1.07
C LEU A 20 -24.38 9.44 2.57
N ILE A 21 -23.30 8.79 2.97
CA ILE A 21 -23.08 8.37 4.36
C ILE A 21 -21.92 9.18 4.94
N PRO A 22 -22.15 10.03 5.96
CA PRO A 22 -21.07 10.73 6.65
C PRO A 22 -20.11 9.74 7.33
N HIS A 23 -18.80 10.04 7.30
CA HIS A 23 -17.76 9.19 7.92
C HIS A 23 -17.96 8.98 9.43
N VAL A 24 -18.69 9.86 10.11
CA VAL A 24 -18.95 9.80 11.57
C VAL A 24 -20.36 9.25 11.87
N SER A 25 -20.92 8.44 10.96
CA SER A 25 -22.25 7.87 11.18
C SER A 25 -22.18 6.49 11.85
N PRO A 26 -23.19 6.11 12.68
CA PRO A 26 -23.27 4.77 13.26
C PRO A 26 -23.24 3.66 12.20
N LEU A 27 -23.81 3.92 11.03
CA LEU A 27 -23.80 2.97 9.91
C LEU A 27 -22.39 2.75 9.39
N MET A 28 -21.58 3.82 9.24
CA MET A 28 -20.19 3.70 8.80
C MET A 28 -19.35 2.89 9.78
N ASN A 29 -19.52 3.13 11.08
CA ASN A 29 -18.85 2.36 12.13
C ASN A 29 -19.19 0.87 12.08
N HIS A 30 -20.45 0.51 11.81
CA HIS A 30 -20.86 -0.88 11.66
C HIS A 30 -20.26 -1.53 10.39
N LEU A 31 -20.26 -0.81 9.27
CA LEU A 31 -19.65 -1.28 8.02
C LEU A 31 -18.14 -1.51 8.18
N GLU A 32 -17.47 -0.57 8.82
CA GLU A 32 -16.03 -0.66 9.11
C GLU A 32 -15.71 -1.80 10.07
N PHE A 33 -16.51 -1.97 11.12
CA PHE A 33 -16.36 -3.08 12.05
C PHE A 33 -16.52 -4.45 11.35
N VAL A 34 -17.58 -4.64 10.57
CA VAL A 34 -17.83 -5.90 9.85
C VAL A 34 -16.74 -6.13 8.78
N GLY A 35 -16.32 -5.07 8.09
CA GLY A 35 -15.22 -5.12 7.12
C GLY A 35 -13.93 -5.63 7.75
N ASN A 36 -13.53 -5.00 8.85
CA ASN A 36 -12.27 -5.30 9.53
C ASN A 36 -12.33 -6.63 10.32
N ALA A 37 -13.45 -6.95 10.94
CA ALA A 37 -13.56 -8.13 11.79
C ALA A 37 -13.84 -9.43 11.01
N LEU A 38 -14.52 -9.34 9.87
CA LEU A 38 -14.98 -10.52 9.14
C LEU A 38 -14.40 -10.59 7.71
N PHE A 39 -14.65 -9.57 6.88
CA PHE A 39 -14.34 -9.67 5.45
C PHE A 39 -12.83 -9.63 5.17
N ILE A 40 -12.07 -8.79 5.84
CA ILE A 40 -10.61 -8.70 5.62
C ILE A 40 -9.90 -9.99 6.08
N PRO A 41 -10.13 -10.53 7.31
CA PRO A 41 -9.52 -11.80 7.70
C PRO A 41 -9.92 -12.98 6.80
N TYR A 42 -11.20 -13.07 6.42
CA TYR A 42 -11.67 -14.10 5.52
C TYR A 42 -10.99 -14.05 4.15
N PHE A 43 -10.88 -12.85 3.59
CA PHE A 43 -10.16 -12.61 2.33
C PHE A 43 -8.69 -13.02 2.45
N LEU A 44 -7.99 -12.60 3.52
CA LEU A 44 -6.57 -12.90 3.72
C LEU A 44 -6.32 -14.41 3.90
N ILE A 45 -7.21 -15.11 4.62
CA ILE A 45 -7.12 -16.57 4.77
C ILE A 45 -7.34 -17.25 3.41
N GLY A 46 -8.38 -16.84 2.67
CA GLY A 46 -8.69 -17.39 1.36
C GLY A 46 -7.53 -17.21 0.36
N VAL A 47 -6.89 -16.05 0.40
CA VAL A 47 -5.69 -15.77 -0.38
C VAL A 47 -4.51 -16.61 0.08
N GLY A 48 -4.30 -16.72 1.41
CA GLY A 48 -3.21 -17.52 1.96
C GLY A 48 -3.27 -18.99 1.53
N MET A 49 -4.47 -19.54 1.36
CA MET A 49 -4.66 -20.90 0.86
C MET A 49 -4.32 -21.08 -0.63
N LEU A 50 -4.29 -20.02 -1.42
CA LEU A 50 -3.91 -20.06 -2.83
C LEU A 50 -2.40 -20.03 -3.05
N ILE A 51 -1.63 -19.70 -1.99
CA ILE A 51 -0.19 -19.59 -2.06
C ILE A 51 0.44 -20.98 -1.99
N ASP A 52 1.14 -21.38 -3.05
CA ASP A 52 1.99 -22.55 -3.01
C ASP A 52 3.39 -22.19 -2.48
N ILE A 53 3.63 -22.55 -1.22
CA ILE A 53 4.92 -22.30 -0.54
C ILE A 53 6.08 -23.02 -1.23
N HIS A 54 5.83 -24.16 -1.89
CA HIS A 54 6.86 -24.90 -2.61
C HIS A 54 7.42 -24.13 -3.80
N VAL A 55 6.62 -23.27 -4.44
CA VAL A 55 7.06 -22.42 -5.55
C VAL A 55 8.02 -21.33 -5.07
N ILE A 56 7.89 -20.87 -3.83
CA ILE A 56 8.79 -19.85 -3.25
C ILE A 56 10.21 -20.42 -3.05
N PHE A 57 10.32 -21.70 -2.69
CA PHE A 57 11.58 -22.38 -2.44
C PHE A 57 12.07 -23.22 -3.64
N GLY A 58 11.25 -23.37 -4.67
CA GLY A 58 11.60 -24.09 -5.90
C GLY A 58 12.47 -23.25 -6.84
N GLN A 59 13.43 -23.90 -7.52
CA GLN A 59 14.24 -23.29 -8.58
C GLN A 59 13.43 -23.22 -9.90
N GLY A 60 12.31 -22.47 -9.92
CA GLY A 60 11.44 -22.37 -11.07
C GLY A 60 11.46 -21.01 -11.77
N ASP A 61 10.80 -20.91 -12.90
CA ASP A 61 10.65 -19.66 -13.66
C ASP A 61 9.82 -18.63 -12.87
N ALA A 62 8.96 -19.06 -11.94
CA ALA A 62 8.21 -18.21 -11.04
C ALA A 62 9.11 -17.26 -10.21
N LEU A 63 10.28 -17.73 -9.75
CA LEU A 63 11.23 -16.89 -9.01
C LEU A 63 11.86 -15.81 -9.90
N LYS A 64 12.14 -16.12 -11.17
CA LYS A 64 12.65 -15.14 -12.13
C LYS A 64 11.58 -14.08 -12.44
N VAL A 65 10.34 -14.52 -12.66
CA VAL A 65 9.21 -13.62 -12.87
C VAL A 65 9.02 -12.72 -11.67
N ALA A 66 9.01 -13.26 -10.45
CA ALA A 66 8.93 -12.49 -9.21
C ALA A 66 10.05 -11.46 -9.09
N ALA A 67 11.31 -11.84 -9.35
CA ALA A 67 12.46 -10.94 -9.26
C ALA A 67 12.34 -9.77 -10.24
N VAL A 68 11.94 -10.03 -11.48
CA VAL A 68 11.72 -8.99 -12.48
C VAL A 68 10.57 -8.06 -12.06
N MET A 69 9.46 -8.61 -11.59
CA MET A 69 8.32 -7.82 -11.10
C MET A 69 8.70 -6.93 -9.92
N ILE A 70 9.46 -7.45 -8.96
CA ILE A 70 9.94 -6.70 -7.79
C ILE A 70 10.85 -5.55 -8.23
N VAL A 71 11.83 -5.82 -9.09
CA VAL A 71 12.76 -4.77 -9.56
C VAL A 71 12.01 -3.68 -10.32
N VAL A 72 11.13 -4.04 -11.25
CA VAL A 72 10.34 -3.08 -12.02
C VAL A 72 9.43 -2.25 -11.11
N ALA A 73 8.76 -2.87 -10.16
CA ALA A 73 7.90 -2.17 -9.21
C ALA A 73 8.68 -1.18 -8.33
N LEU A 74 9.81 -1.60 -7.76
CA LEU A 74 10.65 -0.75 -6.91
C LEU A 74 11.24 0.42 -7.70
N VAL A 75 11.80 0.16 -8.88
CA VAL A 75 12.41 1.20 -9.73
C VAL A 75 11.35 2.18 -10.22
N GLY A 76 10.20 1.69 -10.69
CA GLY A 76 9.11 2.54 -11.15
C GLY A 76 8.61 3.48 -10.07
N LYS A 77 8.40 2.98 -8.86
CA LYS A 77 7.96 3.80 -7.72
C LYS A 77 9.04 4.74 -7.20
N TRP A 78 10.31 4.32 -7.25
CA TRP A 78 11.42 5.20 -6.91
C TRP A 78 11.53 6.37 -7.89
N ILE A 79 11.40 6.12 -9.19
CA ILE A 79 11.40 7.17 -10.23
C ILE A 79 10.20 8.10 -10.03
N ALA A 80 9.01 7.56 -9.76
CA ALA A 80 7.80 8.35 -9.51
C ALA A 80 7.99 9.28 -8.30
N SER A 81 8.49 8.76 -7.18
CA SER A 81 8.76 9.53 -5.96
C SER A 81 9.82 10.62 -6.19
N TRP A 82 10.87 10.30 -6.96
CA TRP A 82 11.91 11.27 -7.32
C TRP A 82 11.38 12.39 -8.23
N LEU A 83 10.55 12.04 -9.20
CA LEU A 83 9.92 13.00 -10.10
C LEU A 83 8.98 13.93 -9.33
N THR A 84 8.16 13.38 -8.44
CA THR A 84 7.26 14.15 -7.57
C THR A 84 8.06 15.11 -6.68
N GLN A 85 9.15 14.65 -6.08
CA GLN A 85 10.04 15.52 -5.30
C GLN A 85 10.54 16.70 -6.11
N LYS A 86 10.97 16.49 -7.37
CA LYS A 86 11.45 17.57 -8.23
C LYS A 86 10.37 18.56 -8.63
N ILE A 87 9.17 18.07 -8.94
CA ILE A 87 8.04 18.92 -9.38
C ILE A 87 7.55 19.78 -8.21
N TYR A 88 7.35 19.20 -7.05
CA TYR A 88 6.78 19.86 -5.86
C TYR A 88 7.83 20.47 -4.94
N LYS A 89 9.15 20.33 -5.25
CA LYS A 89 10.27 20.83 -4.44
C LYS A 89 10.22 20.35 -2.98
N MET A 90 9.82 19.12 -2.79
CA MET A 90 9.69 18.47 -1.46
C MET A 90 11.06 18.18 -0.85
N ALA A 91 11.12 18.06 0.47
CA ALA A 91 12.34 17.67 1.17
C ALA A 91 12.73 16.21 0.85
N PRO A 92 14.03 15.85 0.87
CA PRO A 92 14.45 14.47 0.59
C PRO A 92 13.83 13.43 1.53
N ILE A 93 13.54 13.80 2.77
CA ILE A 93 12.94 12.93 3.77
C ILE A 93 11.46 12.64 3.46
N GLU A 94 10.73 13.64 2.92
CA GLU A 94 9.34 13.47 2.47
C GLU A 94 9.28 12.52 1.27
N ARG A 95 10.27 12.55 0.37
CA ARG A 95 10.38 11.59 -0.73
C ARG A 95 10.56 10.16 -0.20
N GLU A 96 11.45 9.96 0.80
CA GLU A 96 11.64 8.63 1.41
C GLU A 96 10.34 8.11 2.02
N LEU A 97 9.62 8.97 2.74
CA LEU A 97 8.32 8.63 3.32
C LEU A 97 7.29 8.28 2.25
N MET A 98 7.18 9.11 1.22
CA MET A 98 6.25 8.89 0.11
C MET A 98 6.58 7.61 -0.66
N PHE A 99 7.85 7.34 -0.92
CA PHE A 99 8.30 6.09 -1.54
C PHE A 99 7.92 4.88 -0.66
N GLY A 100 8.23 4.94 0.64
CA GLY A 100 7.88 3.88 1.58
C GLY A 100 6.37 3.60 1.59
N LEU A 101 5.55 4.61 1.79
CA LEU A 101 4.09 4.47 1.85
C LEU A 101 3.47 3.98 0.53
N SER A 102 3.98 4.44 -0.61
CA SER A 102 3.45 4.06 -1.92
C SER A 102 3.92 2.69 -2.38
N ASN A 103 5.02 2.17 -1.82
CA ASN A 103 5.63 0.93 -2.29
C ASN A 103 4.91 -0.32 -1.78
N ALA A 104 4.22 -0.26 -0.64
CA ALA A 104 3.45 -1.38 -0.12
C ALA A 104 2.34 -1.77 -1.10
N GLN A 105 2.46 -2.96 -1.67
CA GLN A 105 1.43 -3.59 -2.48
C GLN A 105 0.80 -4.70 -1.64
N ALA A 106 -0.53 -4.73 -1.58
CA ALA A 106 -1.23 -5.66 -0.72
C ALA A 106 -2.50 -6.22 -1.41
N ALA A 107 -3.60 -6.23 -0.70
CA ALA A 107 -4.85 -6.86 -1.07
C ALA A 107 -5.37 -6.44 -2.47
N ALA A 108 -5.26 -5.18 -2.86
CA ALA A 108 -5.75 -4.71 -4.15
C ALA A 108 -4.99 -5.32 -5.34
N THR A 109 -3.66 -5.42 -5.22
CA THR A 109 -2.83 -6.05 -6.27
C THR A 109 -3.16 -7.52 -6.41
N LEU A 110 -3.34 -8.21 -5.29
CA LEU A 110 -3.67 -9.63 -5.28
C LEU A 110 -5.08 -9.87 -5.83
N ALA A 111 -6.06 -9.05 -5.44
CA ALA A 111 -7.41 -9.12 -6.00
C ALA A 111 -7.40 -8.94 -7.53
N ALA A 112 -6.65 -7.97 -8.05
CA ALA A 112 -6.53 -7.72 -9.48
C ALA A 112 -5.89 -8.92 -10.21
N VAL A 113 -4.85 -9.53 -9.64
CA VAL A 113 -4.20 -10.72 -10.21
C VAL A 113 -5.10 -11.93 -10.18
N LEU A 114 -5.87 -12.14 -9.10
CA LEU A 114 -6.84 -13.23 -9.01
C LEU A 114 -7.95 -13.09 -10.05
N VAL A 115 -8.44 -11.88 -10.31
CA VAL A 115 -9.38 -11.63 -11.39
C VAL A 115 -8.77 -12.02 -12.74
N GLY A 116 -7.56 -11.54 -13.03
CA GLY A 116 -6.85 -11.89 -14.26
C GLY A 116 -6.59 -13.40 -14.42
N TYR A 117 -6.31 -14.09 -13.32
CA TYR A 117 -6.10 -15.54 -13.31
C TYR A 117 -7.39 -16.32 -13.62
N ASN A 118 -8.55 -15.82 -13.23
CA ASN A 118 -9.84 -16.44 -13.48
C ASN A 118 -10.40 -16.15 -14.88
N ILE A 119 -9.82 -15.20 -15.62
CA ILE A 119 -10.24 -14.91 -16.99
C ILE A 119 -9.65 -15.97 -17.95
N ILE A 120 -10.54 -16.65 -18.66
CA ILE A 120 -10.19 -17.61 -19.71
C ILE A 120 -10.37 -16.90 -21.06
N LEU A 121 -9.33 -16.87 -21.88
CA LEU A 121 -9.37 -16.32 -23.22
C LEU A 121 -10.14 -17.26 -24.17
N SER A 122 -10.53 -16.74 -25.33
CA SER A 122 -11.23 -17.50 -26.38
C SER A 122 -10.43 -18.69 -26.93
N ASN A 123 -9.10 -18.72 -26.73
CA ASN A 123 -8.23 -19.84 -27.05
C ASN A 123 -8.20 -20.96 -25.98
N GLY A 124 -8.94 -20.80 -24.88
CA GLY A 124 -8.98 -21.74 -23.75
C GLY A 124 -7.84 -21.60 -22.74
N GLU A 125 -6.91 -20.65 -22.94
CA GLU A 125 -5.82 -20.35 -22.01
C GLU A 125 -6.25 -19.31 -20.97
N ARG A 126 -5.64 -19.38 -19.80
CA ARG A 126 -5.83 -18.35 -18.76
C ARG A 126 -5.06 -17.07 -19.13
N LEU A 127 -5.63 -15.92 -18.80
CA LEU A 127 -4.99 -14.62 -19.06
C LEU A 127 -3.66 -14.49 -18.31
N LEU A 128 -3.60 -14.99 -17.07
CA LEU A 128 -2.40 -15.00 -16.24
C LEU A 128 -2.05 -16.44 -15.85
N ASN A 129 -0.75 -16.75 -15.91
CA ASN A 129 -0.23 -18.05 -15.52
C ASN A 129 -0.05 -18.16 -14.00
N GLU A 130 0.09 -19.37 -13.50
CA GLU A 130 0.37 -19.64 -12.08
C GLU A 130 1.69 -19.00 -11.60
N ASP A 131 2.68 -18.92 -12.46
CA ASP A 131 3.96 -18.25 -12.15
C ASP A 131 3.79 -16.76 -11.83
N VAL A 132 2.88 -16.07 -12.54
CA VAL A 132 2.56 -14.65 -12.28
C VAL A 132 1.79 -14.50 -10.96
N LEU A 133 0.87 -15.42 -10.64
CA LEU A 133 0.14 -15.42 -9.39
C LEU A 133 1.12 -15.58 -8.21
N ASN A 134 1.95 -16.60 -8.24
CA ASN A 134 2.94 -16.89 -7.21
C ASN A 134 4.02 -15.79 -7.12
N GLY A 135 4.47 -15.28 -8.28
CA GLY A 135 5.38 -14.14 -8.35
C GLY A 135 4.80 -12.88 -7.72
N THR A 136 3.51 -12.64 -7.87
CA THR A 136 2.82 -11.50 -7.24
C THR A 136 2.76 -11.63 -5.72
N VAL A 137 2.57 -12.83 -5.20
CA VAL A 137 2.60 -13.05 -3.75
C VAL A 137 3.97 -12.72 -3.17
N LEU A 138 5.03 -13.17 -3.83
CA LEU A 138 6.40 -12.85 -3.43
C LEU A 138 6.69 -11.36 -3.56
N LEU A 139 6.21 -10.71 -4.61
CA LEU A 139 6.26 -9.25 -4.79
C LEU A 139 5.61 -8.53 -3.60
N ILE A 140 4.41 -8.92 -3.20
CA ILE A 140 3.69 -8.33 -2.07
C ILE A 140 4.50 -8.47 -0.78
N LEU A 141 4.99 -9.66 -0.48
CA LEU A 141 5.77 -9.93 0.72
C LEU A 141 7.03 -9.04 0.78
N VAL A 142 7.81 -9.02 -0.28
CA VAL A 142 9.05 -8.23 -0.34
C VAL A 142 8.75 -6.73 -0.27
N THR A 143 7.77 -6.24 -1.03
CA THR A 143 7.43 -4.81 -1.04
C THR A 143 6.86 -4.34 0.29
N CYS A 144 6.07 -5.14 1.00
CA CYS A 144 5.57 -4.82 2.33
C CYS A 144 6.70 -4.72 3.36
N VAL A 145 7.65 -5.66 3.35
CA VAL A 145 8.79 -5.63 4.28
C VAL A 145 9.68 -4.40 3.99
N VAL A 146 10.07 -4.19 2.73
CA VAL A 146 10.90 -3.04 2.33
C VAL A 146 10.21 -1.72 2.65
N SER A 147 8.90 -1.63 2.35
CA SER A 147 8.08 -0.46 2.64
C SER A 147 8.03 -0.14 4.13
N SER A 148 7.81 -1.14 4.97
CA SER A 148 7.75 -0.97 6.42
C SER A 148 9.06 -0.38 6.97
N PHE A 149 10.20 -0.93 6.59
CA PHE A 149 11.50 -0.43 7.03
C PHE A 149 11.77 1.01 6.58
N ILE A 150 11.48 1.34 5.32
CA ILE A 150 11.73 2.68 4.78
C ILE A 150 10.80 3.70 5.43
N THR A 151 9.50 3.36 5.55
CA THR A 151 8.50 4.24 6.16
C THR A 151 8.82 4.52 7.62
N GLU A 152 9.16 3.48 8.39
CA GLU A 152 9.52 3.63 9.81
C GLU A 152 10.74 4.53 9.99
N ARG A 153 11.79 4.34 9.18
CA ARG A 153 12.98 5.20 9.24
C ARG A 153 12.66 6.65 8.88
N ALA A 154 11.88 6.89 7.84
CA ALA A 154 11.51 8.23 7.41
C ALA A 154 10.61 8.91 8.46
N ALA A 155 9.61 8.22 8.98
CA ALA A 155 8.70 8.73 9.99
C ALA A 155 9.43 9.08 11.29
N ARG A 156 10.35 8.23 11.77
CA ARG A 156 11.17 8.53 12.96
C ARG A 156 12.04 9.78 12.77
N LYS A 157 12.64 9.97 11.59
CA LYS A 157 13.45 11.16 11.30
C LYS A 157 12.59 12.43 11.28
N ILE A 158 11.38 12.37 10.71
CA ILE A 158 10.45 13.51 10.68
C ILE A 158 10.03 13.85 12.11
N ALA A 159 9.61 12.88 12.90
CA ALA A 159 9.21 13.08 14.28
C ALA A 159 10.33 13.69 15.15
N MET A 160 11.58 13.26 14.98
CA MET A 160 12.72 13.87 15.67
C MET A 160 12.98 15.31 15.22
N CYS A 161 12.80 15.62 13.95
CA CYS A 161 12.99 16.97 13.44
C CYS A 161 11.88 17.92 13.95
N GLU A 162 10.64 17.46 13.99
CA GLU A 162 9.52 18.23 14.53
C GLU A 162 9.67 18.48 16.05
N ALA A 163 10.05 17.45 16.80
CA ALA A 163 10.29 17.61 18.25
C ALA A 163 11.40 18.63 18.54
N HIS A 164 12.46 18.66 17.76
CA HIS A 164 13.54 19.64 17.90
C HIS A 164 13.07 21.07 17.58
N LEU A 165 12.23 21.23 16.56
CA LEU A 165 11.66 22.53 16.21
C LEU A 165 10.65 23.03 17.25
N GLU A 166 9.89 22.14 17.89
CA GLU A 166 9.01 22.53 19.01
C GLU A 166 9.81 22.94 20.24
N GLU A 167 10.90 22.25 20.55
CA GLU A 167 11.80 22.59 21.65
C GLU A 167 12.44 23.99 21.42
N GLU A 168 12.94 24.26 20.23
CA GLU A 168 13.48 25.58 19.87
C GLU A 168 12.43 26.69 20.00
N ARG A 169 11.20 26.43 19.53
CA ARG A 169 10.09 27.41 19.65
C ARG A 169 9.71 27.70 21.12
N THR A 170 9.72 26.70 21.96
CA THR A 170 9.42 26.88 23.39
C THR A 170 10.50 27.66 24.08
N VAL A 171 11.78 27.38 23.81
CA VAL A 171 12.92 28.12 24.37
C VAL A 171 12.94 29.57 23.87
N GLU A 172 12.60 29.83 22.62
CA GLU A 172 12.52 31.17 22.05
C GLU A 172 11.35 31.97 22.66
N ALA A 173 10.19 31.33 22.86
CA ALA A 173 9.05 31.94 23.53
C ALA A 173 9.37 32.31 24.99
N GLU A 174 10.09 31.46 25.71
CA GLU A 174 10.53 31.69 27.09
C GLU A 174 11.55 32.85 27.15
N ARG A 175 12.47 32.97 26.21
CA ARG A 175 13.41 34.08 26.09
C ARG A 175 12.73 35.45 25.88
N ILE A 176 11.62 35.45 25.12
CA ILE A 176 10.85 36.68 24.85
C ILE A 176 10.06 37.13 26.09
N LEU A 177 9.62 36.18 26.94
CA LEU A 177 8.83 36.46 28.13
C LEU A 177 9.67 36.95 29.35
N ILE A 178 10.96 36.60 29.44
CA ILE A 178 11.85 36.94 30.55
C ILE A 178 12.28 38.41 30.61
N PRO A 179 12.36 39.23 29.53
CA PRO A 179 12.82 40.64 29.62
C PRO A 179 11.85 41.62 30.28
N VAL A 180 10.67 41.21 30.70
CA VAL A 180 9.66 42.12 31.33
C VAL A 180 9.72 42.13 32.86
N ALA A 181 10.66 41.42 33.48
CA ALA A 181 10.76 41.25 34.91
C ALA A 181 11.96 42.00 35.58
N ASN A 182 12.51 43.06 34.91
CA ASN A 182 13.52 43.96 35.52
C ASN A 182 13.09 45.42 35.45
#